data_8e8ac337be6a41b5f6d097969595385b
#
_entry.id   8e8ac337be6a41b5f6d097969595385b
#
_cell.length_a   1.000
_cell.length_b   1.000
_cell.length_c   1.000
_cell.angle_alpha   90.00
_cell.angle_beta   90.00
_cell.angle_gamma   90.00
#
_symmetry.space_group_name_H-M   'P 1'
#
loop_
_entity.id
_entity.type
_entity.pdbx_description
1 polymer ?
#
loop_
_entity_poly.entity_id
_entity_poly.type
_entity_poly.pdbx_seq_one_letter_code
_entity_poly.pdbx_strand_id
1 'polypeptide(L)'
;MKLYKLNSVSIPFFAVIILLIMTLPTCAQNKKRLDSIVKLASNQMYNNPDNVIKSGLIVLKEAGKNNDYKILGYKLISDGYSAKRDYEKSLEYIMKASQLLSFSNDKLLKIITLNKIGIQYHQLKIYDKAIEYLDQSEHLMMEYPVPDSIRTYLGRNYIVRGFIYKEKFNCEIALDFFDRGIIELQKTRTKIVNSAISIAKYNKGNCYILMLNNKLAKQNFEEANQYAKDINALSLQAFALKGLAQVYTLEGNYQLAISTLNNAFLLSSSVDDLILNQEIYKGLSENYLALNNWEEFKKYQNKFISTQKLIKDRERKSVSESLNLKDESLKLELKNEISKYYYKFIAAAFVIIFLVIAFVLFIKNKVKKIRQLRSEIQSLQNE
;
A
#
# COMPACT_ATOMS: atom_id res chain seq x y z
N MET A 1 -50.46 59.07 -9.36
CA MET A 1 -49.32 58.25 -9.82
C MET A 1 -48.53 57.76 -8.58
N LYS A 2 -48.77 56.54 -8.11
CA LYS A 2 -48.15 56.01 -6.87
C LYS A 2 -46.86 55.26 -7.28
N LEU A 3 -45.73 55.80 -6.87
CA LEU A 3 -44.41 55.12 -7.01
C LEU A 3 -44.29 54.06 -5.93
N TYR A 4 -44.19 52.80 -6.35
CA TYR A 4 -43.88 51.66 -5.46
C TYR A 4 -42.42 51.75 -5.00
N LYS A 5 -42.19 51.91 -3.72
CA LYS A 5 -40.89 51.70 -3.06
C LYS A 5 -40.54 50.20 -3.18
N LEU A 6 -39.53 49.83 -3.97
CA LEU A 6 -38.92 48.51 -3.90
C LEU A 6 -38.13 48.38 -2.61
N ASN A 7 -38.53 47.41 -1.80
CA ASN A 7 -37.88 47.09 -0.55
C ASN A 7 -36.43 46.66 -0.73
N SER A 8 -35.51 47.31 -0.06
CA SER A 8 -34.05 47.09 -0.06
C SER A 8 -33.59 45.75 0.56
N VAL A 9 -34.51 44.84 0.90
CA VAL A 9 -34.20 43.53 1.54
C VAL A 9 -33.93 42.39 0.54
N SER A 10 -34.27 42.59 -0.75
CA SER A 10 -34.13 41.52 -1.75
C SER A 10 -32.70 41.36 -2.32
N ILE A 11 -31.86 42.39 -2.25
CA ILE A 11 -30.52 42.39 -2.85
C ILE A 11 -29.55 41.46 -2.13
N PRO A 12 -29.46 41.45 -0.76
CA PRO A 12 -28.55 40.50 -0.08
C PRO A 12 -28.97 39.04 -0.21
N PHE A 13 -30.29 38.78 -0.31
CA PHE A 13 -30.80 37.40 -0.45
C PHE A 13 -30.44 36.80 -1.83
N PHE A 14 -30.57 37.59 -2.91
CA PHE A 14 -30.16 37.22 -4.27
C PHE A 14 -28.63 37.02 -4.38
N ALA A 15 -27.83 37.87 -3.74
CA ALA A 15 -26.37 37.74 -3.71
C ALA A 15 -25.90 36.45 -3.02
N VAL A 16 -26.57 36.06 -1.92
CA VAL A 16 -26.29 34.80 -1.21
C VAL A 16 -26.65 33.57 -2.07
N ILE A 17 -27.77 33.60 -2.79
CA ILE A 17 -28.19 32.54 -3.71
C ILE A 17 -27.20 32.42 -4.89
N ILE A 18 -26.74 33.52 -5.48
CA ILE A 18 -25.74 33.50 -6.56
C ILE A 18 -24.39 32.97 -6.05
N LEU A 19 -23.96 33.34 -4.84
CA LEU A 19 -22.75 32.80 -4.22
C LEU A 19 -22.85 31.29 -4.00
N LEU A 20 -23.99 30.79 -3.53
CA LEU A 20 -24.27 29.36 -3.35
C LEU A 20 -24.28 28.60 -4.70
N ILE A 21 -24.84 29.19 -5.76
CA ILE A 21 -24.87 28.55 -7.09
C ILE A 21 -23.47 28.50 -7.72
N MET A 22 -22.60 29.47 -7.46
CA MET A 22 -21.21 29.50 -7.97
C MET A 22 -20.28 28.53 -7.25
N THR A 23 -20.58 28.11 -6.01
CA THR A 23 -19.77 27.14 -5.25
C THR A 23 -20.09 25.68 -5.56
N LEU A 24 -21.32 25.35 -5.98
CA LEU A 24 -21.74 23.99 -6.31
C LEU A 24 -20.97 23.35 -7.50
N PRO A 25 -20.75 24.05 -8.64
CA PRO A 25 -20.03 23.46 -9.77
C PRO A 25 -18.55 23.21 -9.48
N THR A 26 -17.90 24.02 -8.64
CA THR A 26 -16.48 23.84 -8.29
C THR A 26 -16.24 22.59 -7.43
N CYS A 27 -17.15 22.27 -6.50
CA CYS A 27 -17.05 21.08 -5.68
C CYS A 27 -17.28 19.79 -6.50
N ALA A 28 -18.28 19.77 -7.39
CA ALA A 28 -18.56 18.65 -8.28
C ALA A 28 -17.44 18.40 -9.30
N GLN A 29 -16.84 19.48 -9.82
CA GLN A 29 -15.72 19.41 -10.75
C GLN A 29 -14.44 18.86 -10.08
N ASN A 30 -14.17 19.27 -8.84
CA ASN A 30 -13.05 18.75 -8.07
C ASN A 30 -13.22 17.25 -7.77
N LYS A 31 -14.43 16.80 -7.42
CA LYS A 31 -14.74 15.40 -7.21
C LYS A 31 -14.45 14.55 -8.45
N LYS A 32 -14.99 14.93 -9.62
CA LYS A 32 -14.74 14.23 -10.89
C LYS A 32 -13.24 14.16 -11.24
N ARG A 33 -12.51 15.23 -10.97
CA ARG A 33 -11.06 15.27 -11.21
C ARG A 33 -10.32 14.30 -10.30
N LEU A 34 -10.61 14.28 -9.00
CA LEU A 34 -9.98 13.35 -8.05
C LEU A 34 -10.31 11.90 -8.40
N ASP A 35 -11.56 11.58 -8.74
CA ASP A 35 -11.96 10.25 -9.19
C ASP A 35 -11.19 9.80 -10.44
N SER A 36 -10.99 10.72 -11.41
CA SER A 36 -10.20 10.46 -12.60
C SER A 36 -8.73 10.19 -12.27
N ILE A 37 -8.11 10.97 -11.38
CA ILE A 37 -6.72 10.77 -10.94
C ILE A 37 -6.57 9.40 -10.27
N VAL A 38 -7.47 9.06 -9.35
CA VAL A 38 -7.45 7.76 -8.64
C VAL A 38 -7.56 6.59 -9.62
N LYS A 39 -8.51 6.67 -10.57
CA LYS A 39 -8.72 5.62 -11.57
C LYS A 39 -7.51 5.45 -12.49
N LEU A 40 -6.98 6.54 -13.04
CA LEU A 40 -5.83 6.51 -13.96
C LEU A 40 -4.57 6.00 -13.24
N ALA A 41 -4.30 6.47 -12.02
CA ALA A 41 -3.16 6.02 -11.23
C ALA A 41 -3.25 4.53 -10.90
N SER A 42 -4.43 4.04 -10.50
CA SER A 42 -4.62 2.62 -10.18
C SER A 42 -4.34 1.70 -11.38
N ASN A 43 -4.65 2.15 -12.60
CA ASN A 43 -4.37 1.39 -13.83
C ASN A 43 -2.87 1.36 -14.20
N GLN A 44 -2.08 2.30 -13.70
CA GLN A 44 -0.64 2.42 -13.99
C GLN A 44 0.26 1.83 -12.91
N MET A 45 -0.31 1.19 -11.90
CA MET A 45 0.38 0.75 -10.68
C MET A 45 1.67 -0.05 -10.96
N TYR A 46 1.65 -0.97 -11.92
CA TYR A 46 2.81 -1.79 -12.25
C TYR A 46 3.72 -1.17 -13.32
N ASN A 47 3.19 -0.27 -14.16
CA ASN A 47 3.94 0.32 -15.27
C ASN A 47 4.73 1.56 -14.82
N ASN A 48 4.20 2.34 -13.89
CA ASN A 48 4.85 3.55 -13.40
C ASN A 48 4.52 3.81 -11.92
N PRO A 49 5.12 3.04 -10.98
CA PRO A 49 4.85 3.18 -9.55
C PRO A 49 5.13 4.57 -8.98
N ASP A 50 6.16 5.26 -9.48
CA ASP A 50 6.50 6.60 -8.99
C ASP A 50 5.42 7.63 -9.37
N ASN A 51 4.80 7.48 -10.54
CA ASN A 51 3.66 8.33 -10.92
C ASN A 51 2.43 8.05 -10.04
N VAL A 52 2.23 6.80 -9.63
CA VAL A 52 1.14 6.43 -8.71
C VAL A 52 1.34 7.09 -7.35
N ILE A 53 2.56 7.08 -6.81
CA ILE A 53 2.91 7.78 -5.56
C ILE A 53 2.64 9.28 -5.68
N LYS A 54 3.12 9.91 -6.76
CA LYS A 54 2.88 11.34 -7.03
C LYS A 54 1.38 11.66 -7.11
N SER A 55 0.61 10.83 -7.81
CA SER A 55 -0.85 10.97 -7.90
C SER A 55 -1.53 10.88 -6.54
N GLY A 56 -1.09 9.95 -5.68
CA GLY A 56 -1.57 9.85 -4.30
C GLY A 56 -1.29 11.13 -3.48
N LEU A 57 -0.10 11.72 -3.63
CA LEU A 57 0.23 12.99 -2.97
C LEU A 57 -0.64 14.16 -3.47
N ILE A 58 -0.95 14.21 -4.77
CA ILE A 58 -1.87 15.21 -5.34
C ILE A 58 -3.26 15.03 -4.74
N VAL A 59 -3.78 13.78 -4.69
CA VAL A 59 -5.08 13.49 -4.08
C VAL A 59 -5.11 13.92 -2.62
N LEU A 60 -4.08 13.65 -1.82
CA LEU A 60 -3.98 14.09 -0.43
C LEU A 60 -4.02 15.61 -0.29
N LYS A 61 -3.28 16.33 -1.13
CA LYS A 61 -3.22 17.80 -1.12
C LYS A 61 -4.58 18.41 -1.45
N GLU A 62 -5.29 17.85 -2.44
CA GLU A 62 -6.56 18.38 -2.93
C GLU A 62 -7.80 17.85 -2.17
N ALA A 63 -7.65 16.79 -1.36
CA ALA A 63 -8.74 16.20 -0.57
C ALA A 63 -9.34 17.16 0.48
N GLY A 64 -8.58 18.18 0.93
CA GLY A 64 -9.04 19.12 1.94
C GLY A 64 -9.51 18.44 3.22
N LYS A 65 -10.79 18.57 3.58
CA LYS A 65 -11.41 17.92 4.75
C LYS A 65 -12.06 16.56 4.44
N ASN A 66 -12.06 16.12 3.16
CA ASN A 66 -12.71 14.87 2.76
C ASN A 66 -11.82 13.66 3.10
N ASN A 67 -12.22 12.90 4.13
CA ASN A 67 -11.47 11.75 4.61
C ASN A 67 -11.46 10.59 3.61
N ASP A 68 -12.50 10.38 2.79
CA ASP A 68 -12.55 9.31 1.79
C ASP A 68 -11.46 9.51 0.73
N TYR A 69 -11.26 10.74 0.22
CA TYR A 69 -10.15 11.02 -0.68
C TYR A 69 -8.79 10.96 -0.01
N LYS A 70 -8.67 11.29 1.28
CA LYS A 70 -7.41 11.07 2.01
C LYS A 70 -7.08 9.57 2.09
N ILE A 71 -8.07 8.73 2.39
CA ILE A 71 -7.92 7.26 2.40
C ILE A 71 -7.47 6.78 1.02
N LEU A 72 -8.13 7.23 -0.06
CA LEU A 72 -7.75 6.89 -1.43
C LEU A 72 -6.34 7.35 -1.80
N GLY A 73 -5.95 8.56 -1.38
CA GLY A 73 -4.61 9.10 -1.58
C GLY A 73 -3.53 8.26 -0.89
N TYR A 74 -3.72 7.94 0.39
CA TYR A 74 -2.82 7.06 1.13
C TYR A 74 -2.76 5.65 0.53
N LYS A 75 -3.90 5.11 0.08
CA LYS A 75 -3.95 3.83 -0.62
C LYS A 75 -3.14 3.84 -1.90
N LEU A 76 -3.25 4.88 -2.74
CA LEU A 76 -2.45 5.01 -3.97
C LEU A 76 -0.95 5.03 -3.65
N ILE A 77 -0.53 5.77 -2.63
CA ILE A 77 0.88 5.81 -2.22
C ILE A 77 1.33 4.41 -1.76
N SER A 78 0.51 3.73 -0.95
CA SER A 78 0.75 2.35 -0.54
C SER A 78 0.86 1.40 -1.73
N ASP A 79 -0.01 1.53 -2.74
CA ASP A 79 0.03 0.71 -3.94
C ASP A 79 1.31 0.91 -4.75
N GLY A 80 1.76 2.17 -4.89
CA GLY A 80 3.01 2.50 -5.56
C GLY A 80 4.23 1.91 -4.86
N TYR A 81 4.33 2.03 -3.53
CA TYR A 81 5.41 1.41 -2.76
C TYR A 81 5.35 -0.12 -2.80
N SER A 82 4.15 -0.71 -2.77
CA SER A 82 3.97 -2.17 -2.93
C SER A 82 4.48 -2.66 -4.29
N ALA A 83 4.22 -1.92 -5.36
CA ALA A 83 4.72 -2.25 -6.70
C ALA A 83 6.26 -2.13 -6.80
N LYS A 84 6.86 -1.24 -6.03
CA LYS A 84 8.33 -1.12 -5.85
C LYS A 84 8.93 -2.16 -4.91
N ARG A 85 8.11 -3.04 -4.33
CA ARG A 85 8.47 -4.03 -3.30
C ARG A 85 8.98 -3.41 -1.97
N ASP A 86 8.71 -2.12 -1.74
CA ASP A 86 8.93 -1.45 -0.45
C ASP A 86 7.69 -1.68 0.44
N TYR A 87 7.60 -2.88 1.01
CA TYR A 87 6.41 -3.32 1.74
C TYR A 87 6.25 -2.62 3.09
N GLU A 88 7.34 -2.17 3.70
CA GLU A 88 7.31 -1.39 4.95
C GLU A 88 6.64 -0.04 4.74
N LYS A 89 7.07 0.74 3.74
CA LYS A 89 6.42 2.00 3.40
C LYS A 89 4.99 1.79 2.90
N SER A 90 4.75 0.73 2.12
CA SER A 90 3.40 0.39 1.71
C SER A 90 2.48 0.17 2.93
N LEU A 91 2.95 -0.59 3.94
CA LEU A 91 2.22 -0.79 5.19
C LEU A 91 2.03 0.53 5.96
N GLU A 92 3.08 1.35 6.09
CA GLU A 92 3.00 2.66 6.77
C GLU A 92 1.87 3.52 6.18
N TYR A 93 1.83 3.67 4.85
CA TYR A 93 0.82 4.52 4.21
C TYR A 93 -0.59 3.94 4.29
N ILE A 94 -0.77 2.62 4.19
CA ILE A 94 -2.11 2.03 4.35
C ILE A 94 -2.59 2.08 5.81
N MET A 95 -1.68 2.06 6.78
CA MET A 95 -2.03 2.29 8.19
C MET A 95 -2.47 3.74 8.43
N LYS A 96 -1.86 4.74 7.77
CA LYS A 96 -2.37 6.13 7.78
C LYS A 96 -3.80 6.22 7.21
N ALA A 97 -4.10 5.46 6.16
CA ALA A 97 -5.46 5.35 5.64
C ALA A 97 -6.42 4.74 6.68
N SER A 98 -5.99 3.68 7.38
CA SER A 98 -6.84 3.00 8.37
C SER A 98 -7.25 3.88 9.55
N GLN A 99 -6.38 4.80 9.99
CA GLN A 99 -6.69 5.76 11.06
C GLN A 99 -7.87 6.70 10.72
N LEU A 100 -8.17 6.87 9.43
CA LEU A 100 -9.26 7.72 8.96
C LEU A 100 -10.58 6.96 8.75
N LEU A 101 -10.59 5.62 8.86
CA LEU A 101 -11.76 4.80 8.57
C LEU A 101 -12.94 5.05 9.53
N SER A 102 -12.68 5.48 10.76
CA SER A 102 -13.72 5.85 11.72
C SER A 102 -14.48 7.11 11.30
N PHE A 103 -13.90 7.95 10.45
CA PHE A 103 -14.49 9.19 9.93
C PHE A 103 -15.10 9.00 8.53
N SER A 104 -15.09 7.78 7.98
CA SER A 104 -15.67 7.43 6.67
C SER A 104 -16.91 6.56 6.88
N ASN A 105 -17.97 6.86 6.14
CA ASN A 105 -19.17 6.02 6.06
C ASN A 105 -19.12 5.01 4.91
N ASP A 106 -18.06 5.05 4.09
CA ASP A 106 -17.91 4.14 2.94
C ASP A 106 -17.41 2.76 3.42
N LYS A 107 -18.35 1.81 3.51
CA LYS A 107 -18.03 0.42 3.88
C LYS A 107 -17.08 -0.24 2.89
N LEU A 108 -17.14 0.10 1.59
CA LEU A 108 -16.24 -0.47 0.59
C LEU A 108 -14.80 0.00 0.80
N LEU A 109 -14.57 1.28 1.09
CA LEU A 109 -13.24 1.80 1.44
C LEU A 109 -12.66 1.08 2.66
N LYS A 110 -13.50 0.80 3.67
CA LYS A 110 -13.08 0.05 4.86
C LYS A 110 -12.64 -1.37 4.51
N ILE A 111 -13.43 -2.10 3.73
CA ILE A 111 -13.13 -3.44 3.23
C ILE A 111 -11.79 -3.44 2.46
N ILE A 112 -11.65 -2.54 1.48
CA ILE A 112 -10.45 -2.47 0.63
C ILE A 112 -9.20 -2.15 1.46
N THR A 113 -9.31 -1.24 2.42
CA THR A 113 -8.19 -0.82 3.27
C THR A 113 -7.72 -1.96 4.16
N LEU A 114 -8.64 -2.64 4.87
CA LEU A 114 -8.31 -3.78 5.73
C LEU A 114 -7.71 -4.93 4.92
N ASN A 115 -8.29 -5.25 3.76
CA ASN A 115 -7.76 -6.29 2.87
C ASN A 115 -6.34 -5.95 2.42
N LYS A 116 -6.07 -4.69 2.07
CA LYS A 116 -4.73 -4.23 1.69
C LYS A 116 -3.74 -4.33 2.84
N ILE A 117 -4.13 -4.01 4.08
CA ILE A 117 -3.28 -4.17 5.26
C ILE A 117 -2.90 -5.64 5.44
N GLY A 118 -3.86 -6.56 5.37
CA GLY A 118 -3.60 -8.00 5.43
C GLY A 118 -2.59 -8.47 4.37
N ILE A 119 -2.75 -7.99 3.12
CA ILE A 119 -1.80 -8.27 2.04
C ILE A 119 -0.39 -7.75 2.37
N GLN A 120 -0.24 -6.54 2.92
CA GLN A 120 1.09 -6.01 3.26
C GLN A 120 1.74 -6.77 4.42
N TYR A 121 0.99 -7.16 5.44
CA TYR A 121 1.52 -8.02 6.51
C TYR A 121 1.97 -9.38 5.99
N HIS A 122 1.24 -9.98 5.03
CA HIS A 122 1.70 -11.21 4.36
C HIS A 122 3.03 -10.97 3.61
N GLN A 123 3.17 -9.88 2.84
CA GLN A 123 4.42 -9.56 2.14
C GLN A 123 5.62 -9.41 3.09
N LEU A 124 5.37 -8.91 4.30
CA LEU A 124 6.36 -8.81 5.39
C LEU A 124 6.52 -10.10 6.20
N LYS A 125 5.82 -11.19 5.82
CA LYS A 125 5.82 -12.50 6.50
C LYS A 125 5.32 -12.45 7.95
N ILE A 126 4.53 -11.44 8.31
CA ILE A 126 3.86 -11.30 9.62
C ILE A 126 2.47 -11.92 9.51
N TYR A 127 2.43 -13.25 9.44
CA TYR A 127 1.24 -14.01 9.05
C TYR A 127 0.05 -13.87 10.01
N ASP A 128 0.28 -13.81 11.30
CA ASP A 128 -0.81 -13.71 12.29
C ASP A 128 -1.56 -12.39 12.14
N LYS A 129 -0.83 -11.28 11.94
CA LYS A 129 -1.44 -9.98 11.62
C LYS A 129 -2.11 -9.97 10.24
N ALA A 130 -1.51 -10.65 9.27
CA ALA A 130 -2.13 -10.76 7.95
C ALA A 130 -3.50 -11.45 8.05
N ILE A 131 -3.59 -12.58 8.76
CA ILE A 131 -4.85 -13.32 8.96
C ILE A 131 -5.86 -12.44 9.71
N GLU A 132 -5.46 -11.78 10.80
CA GLU A 132 -6.34 -10.89 11.59
C GLU A 132 -7.04 -9.84 10.70
N TYR A 133 -6.28 -9.12 9.86
CA TYR A 133 -6.85 -8.08 8.98
C TYR A 133 -7.65 -8.67 7.81
N LEU A 134 -7.25 -9.83 7.30
CA LEU A 134 -8.02 -10.55 6.27
C LEU A 134 -9.36 -11.04 6.82
N ASP A 135 -9.41 -11.53 8.09
CA ASP A 135 -10.65 -11.93 8.78
C ASP A 135 -11.59 -10.73 8.97
N GLN A 136 -11.07 -9.62 9.47
CA GLN A 136 -11.86 -8.38 9.64
C GLN A 136 -12.45 -7.91 8.30
N SER A 137 -11.66 -7.99 7.22
CA SER A 137 -12.12 -7.61 5.88
C SER A 137 -13.18 -8.57 5.36
N GLU A 138 -12.99 -9.90 5.52
CA GLU A 138 -13.96 -10.92 5.10
C GLU A 138 -15.29 -10.75 5.83
N HIS A 139 -15.27 -10.53 7.14
CA HIS A 139 -16.50 -10.31 7.92
C HIS A 139 -17.33 -9.15 7.35
N LEU A 140 -16.67 -8.00 7.06
CA LEU A 140 -17.35 -6.86 6.44
C LEU A 140 -17.86 -7.15 5.01
N MET A 141 -17.15 -8.00 4.25
CA MET A 141 -17.57 -8.41 2.92
C MET A 141 -18.84 -9.26 2.96
N MET A 142 -18.98 -10.15 3.96
CA MET A 142 -20.17 -10.99 4.11
C MET A 142 -21.42 -10.16 4.43
N GLU A 143 -21.26 -9.01 5.08
CA GLU A 143 -22.34 -8.07 5.42
C GLU A 143 -22.59 -7.01 4.32
N TYR A 144 -21.82 -7.02 3.23
CA TYR A 144 -21.91 -5.97 2.22
C TYR A 144 -23.11 -6.18 1.29
N PRO A 145 -23.98 -5.16 1.08
CA PRO A 145 -25.27 -5.34 0.42
C PRO A 145 -25.18 -5.60 -1.09
N VAL A 146 -24.00 -5.34 -1.72
CA VAL A 146 -23.78 -5.54 -3.16
C VAL A 146 -22.66 -6.56 -3.38
N PRO A 147 -22.96 -7.87 -3.35
CA PRO A 147 -21.94 -8.93 -3.39
C PRO A 147 -20.98 -8.84 -4.59
N ASP A 148 -21.48 -8.46 -5.77
CA ASP A 148 -20.66 -8.38 -6.97
C ASP A 148 -19.54 -7.35 -6.88
N SER A 149 -19.73 -6.27 -6.12
CA SER A 149 -18.72 -5.22 -5.90
C SER A 149 -17.53 -5.70 -5.08
N ILE A 150 -17.73 -6.74 -4.24
CA ILE A 150 -16.68 -7.22 -3.32
C ILE A 150 -16.02 -8.52 -3.79
N ARG A 151 -16.56 -9.23 -4.80
CA ARG A 151 -16.05 -10.56 -5.23
C ARG A 151 -14.56 -10.57 -5.53
N THR A 152 -14.06 -9.53 -6.22
CA THR A 152 -12.63 -9.41 -6.53
C THR A 152 -11.78 -9.30 -5.26
N TYR A 153 -12.25 -8.57 -4.25
CA TYR A 153 -11.54 -8.42 -2.98
C TYR A 153 -11.60 -9.69 -2.15
N LEU A 154 -12.76 -10.36 -2.12
CA LEU A 154 -12.96 -11.63 -1.42
C LEU A 154 -12.08 -12.74 -2.04
N GLY A 155 -12.09 -12.86 -3.37
CA GLY A 155 -11.25 -13.83 -4.07
C GLY A 155 -9.77 -13.62 -3.82
N ARG A 156 -9.30 -12.36 -3.84
CA ARG A 156 -7.90 -12.03 -3.49
C ARG A 156 -7.58 -12.30 -2.03
N ASN A 157 -8.51 -12.05 -1.11
CA ASN A 157 -8.38 -12.37 0.31
C ASN A 157 -8.08 -13.86 0.49
N TYR A 158 -8.89 -14.73 -0.12
CA TYR A 158 -8.68 -16.18 -0.07
C TYR A 158 -7.35 -16.60 -0.71
N ILE A 159 -6.96 -16.04 -1.85
CA ILE A 159 -5.67 -16.34 -2.48
C ILE A 159 -4.50 -16.00 -1.55
N VAL A 160 -4.55 -14.87 -0.85
CA VAL A 160 -3.48 -14.48 0.10
C VAL A 160 -3.43 -15.43 1.29
N ARG A 161 -4.58 -15.89 1.79
CA ARG A 161 -4.60 -16.97 2.81
C ARG A 161 -3.99 -18.25 2.27
N GLY A 162 -4.30 -18.62 1.02
CA GLY A 162 -3.67 -19.76 0.35
C GLY A 162 -2.14 -19.64 0.34
N PHE A 163 -1.58 -18.45 0.08
CA PHE A 163 -0.12 -18.23 0.17
C PHE A 163 0.40 -18.42 1.59
N ILE A 164 -0.27 -17.85 2.61
CA ILE A 164 0.14 -17.99 4.02
C ILE A 164 0.20 -19.45 4.42
N TYR A 165 -0.83 -20.25 4.11
CA TYR A 165 -0.87 -21.66 4.48
C TYR A 165 0.13 -22.50 3.68
N LYS A 166 0.34 -22.20 2.39
CA LYS A 166 1.39 -22.84 1.58
C LYS A 166 2.79 -22.58 2.18
N GLU A 167 3.07 -21.36 2.63
CA GLU A 167 4.34 -21.00 3.25
C GLU A 167 4.53 -21.64 4.65
N LYS A 168 3.42 -21.96 5.33
CA LYS A 168 3.41 -22.79 6.55
C LYS A 168 3.44 -24.31 6.28
N PHE A 169 3.73 -24.70 5.04
CA PHE A 169 3.77 -26.11 4.57
C PHE A 169 2.46 -26.88 4.73
N ASN A 170 1.32 -26.20 4.74
CA ASN A 170 0.01 -26.82 4.77
C ASN A 170 -0.68 -26.68 3.43
N CYS A 171 -0.30 -27.54 2.47
CA CYS A 171 -0.84 -27.51 1.12
C CYS A 171 -2.33 -27.87 1.04
N GLU A 172 -2.86 -28.71 1.92
CA GLU A 172 -4.28 -29.08 1.93
C GLU A 172 -5.16 -27.85 2.20
N ILE A 173 -4.86 -27.12 3.26
CA ILE A 173 -5.59 -25.88 3.57
C ILE A 173 -5.33 -24.80 2.50
N ALA A 174 -4.10 -24.71 1.99
CA ALA A 174 -3.77 -23.75 0.92
C ALA A 174 -4.59 -24.01 -0.34
N LEU A 175 -4.77 -25.28 -0.74
CA LEU A 175 -5.56 -25.67 -1.90
C LEU A 175 -7.04 -25.25 -1.75
N ASP A 176 -7.65 -25.45 -0.56
CA ASP A 176 -9.02 -25.02 -0.29
C ASP A 176 -9.17 -23.50 -0.47
N PHE A 177 -8.27 -22.73 0.13
CA PHE A 177 -8.28 -21.26 -0.01
C PHE A 177 -8.06 -20.80 -1.47
N PHE A 178 -7.16 -21.42 -2.21
CA PHE A 178 -6.98 -21.11 -3.63
C PHE A 178 -8.25 -21.43 -4.42
N ASP A 179 -8.93 -22.54 -4.17
CA ASP A 179 -10.17 -22.90 -4.85
C ASP A 179 -11.31 -21.93 -4.54
N ARG A 180 -11.52 -21.59 -3.27
CA ARG A 180 -12.47 -20.56 -2.87
C ARG A 180 -12.19 -19.22 -3.55
N GLY A 181 -10.91 -18.81 -3.60
CA GLY A 181 -10.48 -17.59 -4.27
C GLY A 181 -10.77 -17.59 -5.76
N ILE A 182 -10.47 -18.69 -6.47
CA ILE A 182 -10.70 -18.85 -7.90
C ILE A 182 -12.22 -18.80 -8.19
N ILE A 183 -13.04 -19.49 -7.40
CA ILE A 183 -14.51 -19.50 -7.56
C ILE A 183 -15.07 -18.08 -7.45
N GLU A 184 -14.68 -17.31 -6.44
CA GLU A 184 -15.18 -15.93 -6.29
C GLU A 184 -14.72 -15.02 -7.45
N LEU A 185 -13.47 -15.16 -7.91
CA LEU A 185 -12.97 -14.39 -9.05
C LEU A 185 -13.69 -14.75 -10.36
N GLN A 186 -13.99 -16.02 -10.61
CA GLN A 186 -14.68 -16.47 -11.82
C GLN A 186 -16.12 -15.92 -11.91
N LYS A 187 -16.79 -15.69 -10.78
CA LYS A 187 -18.12 -15.06 -10.73
C LYS A 187 -18.13 -13.62 -11.27
N THR A 188 -16.98 -12.93 -11.31
CA THR A 188 -16.90 -11.54 -11.80
C THR A 188 -17.03 -11.43 -13.32
N ARG A 189 -16.85 -12.50 -14.06
CA ARG A 189 -16.95 -12.59 -15.53
C ARG A 189 -16.09 -11.57 -16.29
N THR A 190 -14.98 -11.09 -15.69
CA THR A 190 -14.06 -10.13 -16.29
C THR A 190 -12.65 -10.70 -16.41
N LYS A 191 -11.96 -10.40 -17.51
CA LYS A 191 -10.56 -10.84 -17.71
C LYS A 191 -9.56 -10.16 -16.78
N ILE A 192 -9.94 -9.08 -16.10
CA ILE A 192 -9.07 -8.34 -15.15
C ILE A 192 -8.58 -9.25 -14.00
N VAL A 193 -9.38 -10.26 -13.63
CA VAL A 193 -9.04 -11.20 -12.56
C VAL A 193 -8.17 -12.38 -13.02
N ASN A 194 -7.95 -12.57 -14.32
CA ASN A 194 -7.21 -13.71 -14.85
C ASN A 194 -5.76 -13.77 -14.33
N SER A 195 -5.14 -12.61 -14.05
CA SER A 195 -3.82 -12.58 -13.40
C SER A 195 -3.84 -13.26 -12.03
N ALA A 196 -4.83 -12.94 -11.20
CA ALA A 196 -4.95 -13.53 -9.87
C ALA A 196 -5.29 -15.03 -9.93
N ILE A 197 -6.14 -15.43 -10.89
CA ILE A 197 -6.46 -16.86 -11.11
C ILE A 197 -5.22 -17.61 -11.60
N SER A 198 -4.45 -17.06 -12.54
CA SER A 198 -3.20 -17.65 -13.02
C SER A 198 -2.22 -17.89 -11.87
N ILE A 199 -2.02 -16.87 -11.02
CA ILE A 199 -1.15 -16.97 -9.84
C ILE A 199 -1.64 -18.05 -8.86
N ALA A 200 -2.95 -18.12 -8.61
CA ALA A 200 -3.54 -19.14 -7.72
C ALA A 200 -3.32 -20.54 -8.30
N LYS A 201 -3.61 -20.75 -9.60
CA LYS A 201 -3.37 -22.04 -10.29
C LYS A 201 -1.91 -22.45 -10.28
N TYR A 202 -0.97 -21.53 -10.54
CA TYR A 202 0.46 -21.79 -10.42
C TYR A 202 0.84 -22.27 -9.00
N ASN A 203 0.32 -21.63 -7.96
CA ASN A 203 0.60 -22.03 -6.58
C ASN A 203 -0.08 -23.34 -6.17
N LYS A 204 -1.25 -23.66 -6.72
CA LYS A 204 -1.86 -25.00 -6.61
C LYS A 204 -0.97 -26.06 -7.24
N GLY A 205 -0.42 -25.78 -8.45
CA GLY A 205 0.56 -26.66 -9.09
C GLY A 205 1.77 -26.94 -8.20
N ASN A 206 2.32 -25.91 -7.55
CA ASN A 206 3.43 -26.08 -6.59
C ASN A 206 3.02 -26.93 -5.37
N CYS A 207 1.81 -26.76 -4.83
CA CYS A 207 1.30 -27.62 -3.75
C CYS A 207 1.20 -29.09 -4.20
N TYR A 208 0.69 -29.35 -5.40
CA TYR A 208 0.61 -30.72 -5.92
C TYR A 208 1.98 -31.34 -6.18
N ILE A 209 3.00 -30.57 -6.58
CA ILE A 209 4.39 -31.06 -6.61
C ILE A 209 4.84 -31.54 -5.23
N LEU A 210 4.61 -30.73 -4.19
CA LEU A 210 4.97 -31.10 -2.80
C LEU A 210 4.19 -32.32 -2.28
N MET A 211 3.00 -32.55 -2.81
CA MET A 211 2.16 -33.73 -2.53
C MET A 211 2.45 -34.90 -3.47
N LEU A 212 3.50 -34.83 -4.29
CA LEU A 212 3.91 -35.85 -5.26
C LEU A 212 2.83 -36.21 -6.29
N ASN A 213 1.89 -35.29 -6.56
CA ASN A 213 0.81 -35.47 -7.55
C ASN A 213 1.14 -34.72 -8.85
N ASN A 214 2.06 -35.29 -9.65
CA ASN A 214 2.52 -34.68 -10.90
C ASN A 214 1.38 -34.42 -11.90
N LYS A 215 0.35 -35.28 -11.95
CA LYS A 215 -0.78 -35.13 -12.86
C LYS A 215 -1.57 -33.85 -12.57
N LEU A 216 -1.96 -33.62 -11.30
CA LEU A 216 -2.69 -32.41 -10.93
C LEU A 216 -1.77 -31.19 -10.97
N ALA A 217 -0.49 -31.32 -10.66
CA ALA A 217 0.47 -30.23 -10.84
C ALA A 217 0.53 -29.75 -12.28
N LYS A 218 0.68 -30.67 -13.25
CA LYS A 218 0.72 -30.38 -14.67
C LYS A 218 -0.54 -29.65 -15.13
N GLN A 219 -1.73 -30.20 -14.79
CA GLN A 219 -3.01 -29.58 -15.13
C GLN A 219 -3.10 -28.14 -14.62
N ASN A 220 -2.73 -27.91 -13.36
CA ASN A 220 -2.82 -26.56 -12.79
C ASN A 220 -1.83 -25.58 -13.42
N PHE A 221 -0.62 -26.02 -13.80
CA PHE A 221 0.33 -25.16 -14.53
C PHE A 221 -0.14 -24.87 -15.96
N GLU A 222 -0.75 -25.82 -16.66
CA GLU A 222 -1.36 -25.62 -17.98
C GLU A 222 -2.51 -24.59 -17.91
N GLU A 223 -3.41 -24.72 -16.94
CA GLU A 223 -4.48 -23.76 -16.69
C GLU A 223 -3.92 -22.37 -16.32
N ALA A 224 -2.88 -22.30 -15.45
CA ALA A 224 -2.21 -21.04 -15.12
C ALA A 224 -1.66 -20.35 -16.37
N ASN A 225 -1.02 -21.11 -17.28
CA ASN A 225 -0.50 -20.59 -18.54
C ASN A 225 -1.63 -20.07 -19.45
N GLN A 226 -2.78 -20.78 -19.50
CA GLN A 226 -3.91 -20.35 -20.32
C GLN A 226 -4.48 -19.02 -19.82
N TYR A 227 -4.74 -18.87 -18.50
CA TYR A 227 -5.21 -17.61 -17.92
C TYR A 227 -4.24 -16.46 -18.14
N ALA A 228 -2.91 -16.74 -18.10
CA ALA A 228 -1.88 -15.74 -18.38
C ALA A 228 -1.86 -15.32 -19.87
N LYS A 229 -2.07 -16.27 -20.81
CA LYS A 229 -2.18 -15.99 -22.24
C LYS A 229 -3.37 -15.10 -22.56
N ASP A 230 -4.52 -15.34 -21.95
CA ASP A 230 -5.76 -14.59 -22.19
C ASP A 230 -5.63 -13.07 -21.93
N ILE A 231 -4.61 -12.68 -21.16
CA ILE A 231 -4.30 -11.29 -20.82
C ILE A 231 -2.91 -10.83 -21.25
N ASN A 232 -2.21 -11.63 -22.07
CA ASN A 232 -0.85 -11.37 -22.56
C ASN A 232 0.16 -11.09 -21.43
N ALA A 233 0.02 -11.74 -20.27
CA ALA A 233 0.92 -11.59 -19.13
C ALA A 233 2.16 -12.48 -19.26
N LEU A 234 3.20 -12.00 -19.95
CA LEU A 234 4.39 -12.78 -20.31
C LEU A 234 5.13 -13.35 -19.09
N SER A 235 5.25 -12.58 -18.02
CA SER A 235 5.88 -13.05 -16.77
C SER A 235 5.10 -14.23 -16.16
N LEU A 236 3.77 -14.16 -16.10
CA LEU A 236 2.94 -15.25 -15.56
C LEU A 236 2.99 -16.51 -16.45
N GLN A 237 3.04 -16.34 -17.77
CA GLN A 237 3.25 -17.45 -18.69
C GLN A 237 4.62 -18.14 -18.43
N ALA A 238 5.67 -17.35 -18.24
CA ALA A 238 7.00 -17.88 -17.96
C ALA A 238 7.05 -18.64 -16.62
N PHE A 239 6.39 -18.14 -15.56
CA PHE A 239 6.24 -18.87 -14.29
C PHE A 239 5.51 -20.20 -14.48
N ALA A 240 4.41 -20.21 -15.23
CA ALA A 240 3.63 -21.42 -15.48
C ALA A 240 4.44 -22.46 -16.28
N LEU A 241 5.17 -22.02 -17.33
CA LEU A 241 6.07 -22.90 -18.10
C LEU A 241 7.22 -23.45 -17.25
N LYS A 242 7.80 -22.64 -16.36
CA LYS A 242 8.81 -23.12 -15.40
C LYS A 242 8.24 -24.20 -14.49
N GLY A 243 7.00 -24.05 -14.02
CA GLY A 243 6.29 -25.08 -13.25
C GLY A 243 6.08 -26.38 -14.06
N LEU A 244 5.64 -26.26 -15.30
CA LEU A 244 5.51 -27.41 -16.21
C LEU A 244 6.84 -28.13 -16.44
N ALA A 245 7.91 -27.38 -16.65
CA ALA A 245 9.25 -27.96 -16.81
C ALA A 245 9.69 -28.73 -15.56
N GLN A 246 9.35 -28.23 -14.38
CA GLN A 246 9.62 -28.96 -13.12
C GLN A 246 8.90 -30.32 -13.08
N VAL A 247 7.64 -30.39 -13.56
CA VAL A 247 6.93 -31.66 -13.69
C VAL A 247 7.66 -32.59 -14.65
N TYR A 248 8.05 -32.10 -15.83
CA TYR A 248 8.79 -32.91 -16.81
C TYR A 248 10.13 -33.40 -16.27
N THR A 249 10.83 -32.59 -15.47
CA THR A 249 12.06 -33.03 -14.76
C THR A 249 11.77 -34.19 -13.83
N LEU A 250 10.70 -34.10 -13.03
CA LEU A 250 10.29 -35.15 -12.07
C LEU A 250 9.85 -36.44 -12.78
N GLU A 251 9.33 -36.34 -14.00
CA GLU A 251 8.95 -37.48 -14.85
C GLU A 251 10.13 -38.06 -15.62
N GLY A 252 11.34 -37.51 -15.49
CA GLY A 252 12.55 -37.95 -16.26
C GLY A 252 12.58 -37.45 -17.71
N ASN A 253 11.64 -36.59 -18.12
CA ASN A 253 11.54 -36.05 -19.47
C ASN A 253 12.44 -34.81 -19.63
N TYR A 254 13.75 -34.97 -19.36
CA TYR A 254 14.72 -33.88 -19.26
C TYR A 254 14.81 -32.99 -20.52
N GLN A 255 14.73 -33.61 -21.72
CA GLN A 255 14.80 -32.84 -22.98
C GLN A 255 13.56 -31.93 -23.15
N LEU A 256 12.37 -32.42 -22.78
CA LEU A 256 11.13 -31.64 -22.81
C LEU A 256 11.17 -30.54 -21.75
N ALA A 257 11.72 -30.81 -20.56
CA ALA A 257 11.93 -29.81 -19.51
C ALA A 257 12.84 -28.67 -20.01
N ILE A 258 13.96 -28.99 -20.65
CA ILE A 258 14.90 -28.00 -21.22
C ILE A 258 14.21 -27.14 -22.27
N SER A 259 13.47 -27.75 -23.23
CA SER A 259 12.76 -26.96 -24.25
C SER A 259 11.71 -26.02 -23.65
N THR A 260 10.99 -26.50 -22.61
CA THR A 260 9.97 -25.71 -21.91
C THR A 260 10.62 -24.56 -21.10
N LEU A 261 11.78 -24.80 -20.46
CA LEU A 261 12.53 -23.75 -19.74
C LEU A 261 13.09 -22.69 -20.69
N ASN A 262 13.56 -23.09 -21.87
CA ASN A 262 14.01 -22.14 -22.90
C ASN A 262 12.85 -21.25 -23.37
N ASN A 263 11.66 -21.81 -23.56
CA ASN A 263 10.47 -21.02 -23.88
C ASN A 263 10.10 -20.06 -22.72
N ALA A 264 10.18 -20.51 -21.48
CA ALA A 264 9.98 -19.65 -20.31
C ALA A 264 11.02 -18.51 -20.27
N PHE A 265 12.28 -18.80 -20.59
CA PHE A 265 13.35 -17.80 -20.64
C PHE A 265 13.11 -16.73 -21.70
N LEU A 266 12.66 -17.12 -22.90
CA LEU A 266 12.32 -16.15 -23.95
C LEU A 266 11.23 -15.18 -23.53
N LEU A 267 10.22 -15.65 -22.80
CA LEU A 267 9.15 -14.80 -22.26
C LEU A 267 9.64 -13.91 -21.10
N SER A 268 10.51 -14.44 -20.22
CA SER A 268 11.02 -13.72 -19.04
C SER A 268 12.04 -12.65 -19.41
N SER A 269 12.79 -12.82 -20.50
CA SER A 269 13.82 -11.86 -20.94
C SER A 269 13.26 -10.48 -21.25
N SER A 270 12.00 -10.38 -21.66
CA SER A 270 11.30 -9.11 -21.90
C SER A 270 10.90 -8.37 -20.63
N VAL A 271 10.93 -9.02 -19.47
CA VAL A 271 10.41 -8.49 -18.18
C VAL A 271 11.52 -8.23 -17.15
N ASP A 272 12.75 -8.71 -17.41
CA ASP A 272 13.93 -8.62 -16.51
C ASP A 272 13.65 -9.07 -15.04
N ASP A 273 12.86 -10.16 -14.89
CA ASP A 273 12.58 -10.75 -13.57
C ASP A 273 13.74 -11.66 -13.14
N LEU A 274 14.64 -11.13 -12.31
CA LEU A 274 15.84 -11.85 -11.84
C LEU A 274 15.51 -13.12 -11.07
N ILE A 275 14.41 -13.12 -10.28
CA ILE A 275 14.02 -14.30 -9.48
C ILE A 275 13.56 -15.41 -10.40
N LEU A 276 12.73 -15.09 -11.39
CA LEU A 276 12.29 -16.05 -12.39
C LEU A 276 13.47 -16.58 -13.24
N ASN A 277 14.36 -15.70 -13.68
CA ASN A 277 15.53 -16.08 -14.45
C ASN A 277 16.47 -17.00 -13.64
N GLN A 278 16.68 -16.72 -12.35
CA GLN A 278 17.44 -17.57 -11.44
C GLN A 278 16.84 -18.98 -11.37
N GLU A 279 15.53 -19.11 -11.20
CA GLU A 279 14.84 -20.41 -11.14
C GLU A 279 14.90 -21.16 -12.48
N ILE A 280 14.82 -20.45 -13.61
CA ILE A 280 14.98 -21.04 -14.94
C ILE A 280 16.41 -21.56 -15.13
N TYR A 281 17.45 -20.78 -14.78
CA TYR A 281 18.84 -21.22 -14.89
C TYR A 281 19.12 -22.44 -14.01
N LYS A 282 18.57 -22.47 -12.80
CA LYS A 282 18.63 -23.64 -11.91
C LYS A 282 18.03 -24.87 -12.60
N GLY A 283 16.80 -24.77 -13.11
CA GLY A 283 16.13 -25.87 -13.80
C GLY A 283 16.90 -26.35 -15.04
N LEU A 284 17.45 -25.42 -15.84
CA LEU A 284 18.29 -25.78 -17.01
C LEU A 284 19.56 -26.52 -16.56
N SER A 285 20.27 -26.04 -15.54
CA SER A 285 21.47 -26.70 -15.04
C SER A 285 21.18 -28.12 -14.54
N GLU A 286 20.10 -28.31 -13.75
CA GLU A 286 19.70 -29.63 -13.25
C GLU A 286 19.38 -30.63 -14.37
N ASN A 287 18.64 -30.19 -15.39
CA ASN A 287 18.27 -31.05 -16.52
C ASN A 287 19.48 -31.38 -17.46
N TYR A 288 20.39 -30.44 -17.70
CA TYR A 288 21.62 -30.72 -18.45
C TYR A 288 22.56 -31.64 -17.66
N LEU A 289 22.63 -31.53 -16.33
CA LEU A 289 23.37 -32.48 -15.49
C LEU A 289 22.78 -33.89 -15.61
N ALA A 290 21.44 -34.03 -15.55
CA ALA A 290 20.77 -35.33 -15.69
C ALA A 290 21.03 -35.99 -17.07
N LEU A 291 21.29 -35.19 -18.12
CA LEU A 291 21.65 -35.65 -19.45
C LEU A 291 23.17 -35.84 -19.63
N ASN A 292 23.99 -35.69 -18.58
CA ASN A 292 25.46 -35.72 -18.64
C ASN A 292 26.08 -34.67 -19.59
N ASN A 293 25.37 -33.57 -19.89
CA ASN A 293 25.89 -32.47 -20.69
C ASN A 293 26.61 -31.46 -19.77
N TRP A 294 27.91 -31.73 -19.53
CA TRP A 294 28.73 -30.96 -18.60
C TRP A 294 29.01 -29.52 -19.03
N GLU A 295 29.05 -29.26 -20.33
CA GLU A 295 29.28 -27.91 -20.86
C GLU A 295 28.11 -26.99 -20.56
N GLU A 296 26.89 -27.36 -20.95
CA GLU A 296 25.69 -26.59 -20.71
C GLU A 296 25.35 -26.53 -19.19
N PHE A 297 25.60 -27.63 -18.45
CA PHE A 297 25.48 -27.62 -16.98
C PHE A 297 26.31 -26.50 -16.37
N LYS A 298 27.63 -26.43 -16.65
CA LYS A 298 28.53 -25.38 -16.11
C LYS A 298 28.07 -23.98 -16.50
N LYS A 299 27.66 -23.81 -17.75
CA LYS A 299 27.17 -22.54 -18.27
C LYS A 299 25.96 -22.03 -17.47
N TYR A 300 24.93 -22.85 -17.28
CA TYR A 300 23.73 -22.46 -16.57
C TYR A 300 23.93 -22.40 -15.05
N GLN A 301 24.76 -23.24 -14.49
CA GLN A 301 25.16 -23.17 -13.10
C GLN A 301 25.86 -21.84 -12.77
N ASN A 302 26.77 -21.37 -13.63
CA ASN A 302 27.42 -20.07 -13.46
C ASN A 302 26.40 -18.91 -13.56
N LYS A 303 25.44 -18.99 -14.49
CA LYS A 303 24.35 -18.01 -14.58
C LYS A 303 23.47 -18.00 -13.35
N PHE A 304 23.12 -19.17 -12.82
CA PHE A 304 22.37 -19.30 -11.57
C PHE A 304 23.11 -18.62 -10.41
N ILE A 305 24.38 -18.94 -10.19
CA ILE A 305 25.20 -18.38 -9.09
C ILE A 305 25.36 -16.86 -9.23
N SER A 306 25.67 -16.37 -10.46
CA SER A 306 25.83 -14.93 -10.70
C SER A 306 24.52 -14.15 -10.47
N THR A 307 23.38 -14.71 -10.89
CA THR A 307 22.07 -14.10 -10.67
C THR A 307 21.69 -14.11 -9.19
N GLN A 308 21.98 -15.22 -8.48
CA GLN A 308 21.78 -15.31 -7.03
C GLN A 308 22.58 -14.22 -6.26
N LYS A 309 23.83 -14.01 -6.64
CA LYS A 309 24.67 -12.94 -6.08
C LYS A 309 24.04 -11.56 -6.34
N LEU A 310 23.61 -11.31 -7.56
CA LEU A 310 22.99 -10.04 -7.94
C LEU A 310 21.70 -9.77 -7.14
N ILE A 311 20.85 -10.79 -6.91
CA ILE A 311 19.65 -10.69 -6.09
C ILE A 311 20.02 -10.32 -4.65
N LYS A 312 20.99 -11.04 -4.05
CA LYS A 312 21.46 -10.75 -2.68
C LYS A 312 22.03 -9.35 -2.55
N ASP A 313 22.78 -8.88 -3.53
CA ASP A 313 23.36 -7.53 -3.51
C ASP A 313 22.25 -6.45 -3.63
N ARG A 314 21.22 -6.67 -4.46
CA ARG A 314 20.04 -5.78 -4.54
C ARG A 314 19.24 -5.76 -3.23
N GLU A 315 19.01 -6.92 -2.62
CA GLU A 315 18.33 -7.03 -1.32
C GLU A 315 19.09 -6.29 -0.22
N ARG A 316 20.42 -6.50 -0.12
CA ARG A 316 21.27 -5.78 0.84
C ARG A 316 21.23 -4.26 0.65
N LYS A 317 21.29 -3.82 -0.60
CA LYS A 317 21.21 -2.40 -0.93
C LYS A 317 19.85 -1.82 -0.53
N SER A 318 18.77 -2.51 -0.84
CA SER A 318 17.41 -2.10 -0.46
C SER A 318 17.24 -1.99 1.06
N VAL A 319 17.72 -2.98 1.82
CA VAL A 319 17.71 -2.95 3.29
C VAL A 319 18.54 -1.77 3.83
N SER A 320 19.74 -1.55 3.28
CA SER A 320 20.61 -0.42 3.70
C SER A 320 19.96 0.93 3.41
N GLU A 321 19.34 1.11 2.24
CA GLU A 321 18.62 2.33 1.88
C GLU A 321 17.40 2.55 2.77
N SER A 322 16.67 1.48 3.10
CA SER A 322 15.51 1.53 4.01
C SER A 322 15.93 1.93 5.44
N LEU A 323 17.04 1.37 5.95
CA LEU A 323 17.59 1.73 7.26
C LEU A 323 18.03 3.18 7.31
N ASN A 324 18.72 3.67 6.27
CA ASN A 324 19.15 5.07 6.19
C ASN A 324 17.96 6.04 6.16
N LEU A 325 16.92 5.73 5.38
CA LEU A 325 15.71 6.54 5.33
C LEU A 325 14.96 6.56 6.67
N LYS A 326 14.94 5.42 7.38
CA LYS A 326 14.34 5.33 8.71
C LYS A 326 15.13 6.15 9.74
N ASP A 327 16.46 6.10 9.68
CA ASP A 327 17.34 6.91 10.54
C ASP A 327 17.13 8.42 10.28
N GLU A 328 17.04 8.84 9.02
CA GLU A 328 16.72 10.23 8.65
C GLU A 328 15.33 10.66 9.13
N SER A 329 14.32 9.78 9.00
CA SER A 329 12.96 10.09 9.47
C SER A 329 12.90 10.23 10.99
N LEU A 330 13.58 9.35 11.72
CA LEU A 330 13.70 9.43 13.18
C LEU A 330 14.44 10.70 13.63
N LYS A 331 15.52 11.08 12.94
CA LYS A 331 16.24 12.35 13.21
C LYS A 331 15.33 13.55 12.97
N LEU A 332 14.50 13.52 11.93
CA LEU A 332 13.56 14.60 11.64
C LEU A 332 12.42 14.67 12.68
N GLU A 333 11.89 13.54 13.11
CA GLU A 333 10.89 13.49 14.20
C GLU A 333 11.46 14.01 15.51
N LEU A 334 12.67 13.58 15.89
CA LEU A 334 13.39 14.07 17.08
C LEU A 334 13.61 15.58 17.01
N LYS A 335 14.04 16.09 15.86
CA LYS A 335 14.22 17.52 15.64
C LYS A 335 12.91 18.30 15.79
N ASN A 336 11.82 17.77 15.26
CA ASN A 336 10.49 18.37 15.37
C ASN A 336 9.98 18.37 16.83
N GLU A 337 10.17 17.27 17.56
CA GLU A 337 9.82 17.19 18.99
C GLU A 337 10.67 18.17 19.83
N ILE A 338 11.99 18.20 19.64
CA ILE A 338 12.87 19.16 20.32
C ILE A 338 12.42 20.59 20.02
N SER A 339 12.08 20.92 18.76
CA SER A 339 11.61 22.27 18.42
C SER A 339 10.32 22.65 19.13
N LYS A 340 9.36 21.73 19.29
CA LYS A 340 8.11 21.96 20.06
C LYS A 340 8.40 22.28 21.54
N TYR A 341 9.33 21.54 22.16
CA TYR A 341 9.73 21.82 23.55
C TYR A 341 10.50 23.13 23.68
N TYR A 342 11.34 23.45 22.71
CA TYR A 342 12.08 24.71 22.67
C TYR A 342 11.14 25.93 22.66
N TYR A 343 10.10 25.92 21.80
CA TYR A 343 9.11 27.00 21.79
C TYR A 343 8.30 27.10 23.08
N LYS A 344 7.94 25.97 23.68
CA LYS A 344 7.28 25.98 25.01
C LYS A 344 8.16 26.56 26.09
N PHE A 345 9.46 26.25 26.07
CA PHE A 345 10.43 26.78 27.03
C PHE A 345 10.61 28.31 26.87
N ILE A 346 10.71 28.79 25.63
CA ILE A 346 10.77 30.23 25.36
C ILE A 346 9.50 30.94 25.86
N ALA A 347 8.34 30.38 25.59
CA ALA A 347 7.07 30.96 26.06
C ALA A 347 7.02 31.04 27.60
N ALA A 348 7.43 29.97 28.29
CA ALA A 348 7.52 29.97 29.75
C ALA A 348 8.50 31.02 30.29
N ALA A 349 9.67 31.20 29.65
CA ALA A 349 10.64 32.23 30.02
C ALA A 349 10.06 33.65 29.87
N PHE A 350 9.31 33.92 28.79
CA PHE A 350 8.62 35.21 28.62
C PHE A 350 7.58 35.48 29.73
N VAL A 351 6.80 34.46 30.13
CA VAL A 351 5.85 34.59 31.23
C VAL A 351 6.55 34.91 32.53
N ILE A 352 7.66 34.26 32.85
CA ILE A 352 8.45 34.50 34.06
C ILE A 352 8.99 35.95 34.07
N ILE A 353 9.56 36.40 32.95
CA ILE A 353 10.08 37.76 32.81
C ILE A 353 8.95 38.79 33.05
N PHE A 354 7.80 38.55 32.44
CA PHE A 354 6.63 39.42 32.61
C PHE A 354 6.18 39.50 34.08
N LEU A 355 6.12 38.36 34.78
CA LEU A 355 5.77 38.33 36.21
C LEU A 355 6.77 39.08 37.07
N VAL A 356 8.09 38.95 36.77
CA VAL A 356 9.14 39.72 37.49
C VAL A 356 8.97 41.22 37.28
N ILE A 357 8.72 41.65 36.03
CA ILE A 357 8.50 43.09 35.74
C ILE A 357 7.22 43.59 36.46
N ALA A 358 6.15 42.86 36.42
CA ALA A 358 4.89 43.22 37.12
C ALA A 358 5.10 43.32 38.62
N PHE A 359 5.89 42.41 39.23
CA PHE A 359 6.22 42.42 40.66
C PHE A 359 7.07 43.64 41.03
N VAL A 360 8.09 43.97 40.21
CA VAL A 360 8.91 45.19 40.44
C VAL A 360 8.07 46.45 40.34
N LEU A 361 7.17 46.54 39.39
CA LEU A 361 6.28 47.70 39.24
C LEU A 361 5.29 47.78 40.42
N PHE A 362 4.76 46.65 40.91
CA PHE A 362 3.91 46.59 42.10
C PHE A 362 4.67 47.10 43.33
N ILE A 363 5.91 46.66 43.57
CA ILE A 363 6.75 47.16 44.71
C ILE A 363 6.98 48.64 44.57
N LYS A 364 7.40 49.16 43.38
CA LYS A 364 7.59 50.61 43.16
C LYS A 364 6.33 51.40 43.48
N ASN A 365 5.16 50.95 43.08
CA ASN A 365 3.89 51.62 43.37
C ASN A 365 3.57 51.62 44.89
N LYS A 366 3.81 50.51 45.59
CA LYS A 366 3.67 50.41 47.05
C LYS A 366 4.62 51.35 47.79
N VAL A 367 5.88 51.37 47.39
CA VAL A 367 6.90 52.28 47.98
C VAL A 367 6.52 53.77 47.77
N LYS A 368 6.05 54.12 46.55
CA LYS A 368 5.55 55.46 46.25
C LYS A 368 4.35 55.84 47.16
N LYS A 369 3.39 54.94 47.35
CA LYS A 369 2.24 55.17 48.21
C LYS A 369 2.66 55.32 49.70
N ILE A 370 3.63 54.55 50.19
CA ILE A 370 4.17 54.65 51.53
C ILE A 370 4.90 56.01 51.73
N ARG A 371 5.64 56.49 50.74
CA ARG A 371 6.29 57.82 50.78
C ARG A 371 5.27 58.96 50.83
N GLN A 372 4.19 58.90 50.09
CA GLN A 372 3.10 59.84 50.11
C GLN A 372 2.41 59.91 51.50
N LEU A 373 2.06 58.75 52.06
CA LEU A 373 1.48 58.65 53.39
C LEU A 373 2.42 59.18 54.48
N ARG A 374 3.71 58.95 54.38
CA ARG A 374 4.71 59.54 55.32
C ARG A 374 4.80 61.07 55.20
N SER A 375 4.72 61.62 54.00
CA SER A 375 4.71 63.08 53.82
C SER A 375 3.41 63.73 54.38
N GLU A 376 2.26 63.03 54.20
CA GLU A 376 0.97 63.49 54.79
C GLU A 376 1.00 63.44 56.33
N ILE A 377 1.55 62.41 56.95
CA ILE A 377 1.70 62.31 58.43
C ILE A 377 2.65 63.41 58.92
N GLN A 378 3.72 63.69 58.24
CA GLN A 378 4.68 64.73 58.60
C GLN A 378 4.08 66.14 58.50
N SER A 379 3.17 66.43 57.57
CA SER A 379 2.44 67.68 57.46
C SER A 379 1.45 67.86 58.60
N LEU A 380 0.76 66.76 58.97
CA LEU A 380 -0.17 66.81 60.13
C LEU A 380 0.47 66.87 61.51
N GLN A 381 1.74 66.54 61.64
CA GLN A 381 2.53 66.70 62.91
C GLN A 381 3.15 68.08 63.07
N ASN A 382 3.21 68.87 61.99
CA ASN A 382 3.75 70.25 62.03
C ASN A 382 2.67 71.32 62.04
N GLU A 383 1.39 70.94 62.09
CA GLU A 383 0.26 71.79 62.49
C GLU A 383 -0.04 71.61 63.98
#